data_35141e01c8db1c25903f14ee7cdfba11
#
_entry.id   35141e01c8db1c25903f14ee7cdfba11
#
_cell.length_a   1.000
_cell.length_b   1.000
_cell.length_c   1.000
_cell.angle_alpha   90.00
_cell.angle_beta   90.00
_cell.angle_gamma   90.00
#
_symmetry.space_group_name_H-M   'P 1'
#
loop_
_entity.id
_entity.type
_entity.pdbx_description
1 polymer ?
#
loop_
_entity_poly.entity_id
_entity_poly.type
_entity_poly.pdbx_seq_one_letter_code
_entity_poly.pdbx_strand_id
1 'polypeptide(L)'
;GNSGGPLFNMDGDVVGVNTAILSPNGGSIGIGFSMASNVVTRVVDQLREFGETRRGWLGVRIQDVTPDVAEAMDLASAAGALITDVPEGPARDAGLLAGDVILSFDGVDVEDTRGLVRQVGNTAVGKTVRVVVHRDGATKTIRVTLGRREEAERAVPAAMQEEDAPEAVQKEMLGLDLRVLDDEMRAEMDLPEDAEGLVVVNVDEASEAFEKGLRAGDILTEAGQQKITALADLEARIEDARDAGRRSILLLVRRAGDPRFVALGIDD
;
A
#
# COMPACT_ATOMS: atom_id res chain seq x y z
N GLY A 1 33.00 -2.32 -21.27
CA GLY A 1 32.08 -2.13 -20.14
C GLY A 1 32.49 -2.99 -18.95
N ASN A 2 32.26 -2.46 -17.76
CA ASN A 2 32.66 -3.14 -16.51
C ASN A 2 31.49 -3.93 -15.87
N SER A 3 30.33 -4.00 -16.51
CA SER A 3 29.17 -4.74 -16.03
C SER A 3 29.48 -6.22 -15.86
N GLY A 4 29.13 -6.81 -14.70
CA GLY A 4 29.48 -8.16 -14.31
C GLY A 4 30.87 -8.30 -13.67
N GLY A 5 31.73 -7.27 -13.75
CA GLY A 5 33.02 -7.27 -13.10
C GLY A 5 32.94 -6.97 -11.59
N PRO A 6 33.91 -7.47 -10.80
CA PRO A 6 33.96 -7.21 -9.36
C PRO A 6 34.34 -5.78 -9.04
N LEU A 7 33.77 -5.26 -7.95
CA LEU A 7 34.20 -4.04 -7.27
C LEU A 7 34.98 -4.44 -6.00
N PHE A 8 36.24 -4.00 -5.91
CA PHE A 8 37.12 -4.30 -4.79
C PHE A 8 37.20 -3.13 -3.81
N ASN A 9 37.38 -3.44 -2.53
CA ASN A 9 37.83 -2.45 -1.53
C ASN A 9 39.38 -2.32 -1.57
N MET A 10 39.92 -1.49 -0.70
CA MET A 10 41.38 -1.27 -0.61
C MET A 10 42.15 -2.45 -0.03
N ASP A 11 41.46 -3.38 0.64
CA ASP A 11 42.02 -4.62 1.20
C ASP A 11 42.04 -5.77 0.18
N GLY A 12 41.45 -5.56 -1.01
CA GLY A 12 41.37 -6.55 -2.08
C GLY A 12 40.15 -7.46 -2.00
N ASP A 13 39.18 -7.18 -1.13
CA ASP A 13 37.93 -7.93 -1.02
C ASP A 13 36.92 -7.49 -2.05
N VAL A 14 36.14 -8.42 -2.61
CA VAL A 14 35.02 -8.11 -3.50
C VAL A 14 33.83 -7.61 -2.67
N VAL A 15 33.57 -6.31 -2.74
CA VAL A 15 32.47 -5.66 -2.03
C VAL A 15 31.20 -5.53 -2.86
N GLY A 16 31.30 -5.78 -4.18
CA GLY A 16 30.15 -5.71 -5.08
C GLY A 16 30.43 -6.21 -6.48
N VAL A 17 29.38 -6.27 -7.29
CA VAL A 17 29.44 -6.57 -8.73
C VAL A 17 28.83 -5.39 -9.49
N ASN A 18 29.60 -4.85 -10.46
CA ASN A 18 29.18 -3.71 -11.26
C ASN A 18 27.97 -4.07 -12.13
N THR A 19 26.94 -3.23 -12.11
CA THR A 19 25.68 -3.49 -12.82
C THR A 19 25.35 -2.46 -13.88
N ALA A 20 25.45 -1.18 -13.56
CA ALA A 20 25.01 -0.11 -14.44
C ALA A 20 25.81 1.17 -14.20
N ILE A 21 25.70 2.10 -15.15
CA ILE A 21 26.13 3.50 -14.99
C ILE A 21 24.94 4.43 -15.19
N LEU A 22 24.97 5.60 -14.56
CA LEU A 22 24.04 6.67 -14.89
C LEU A 22 24.57 7.39 -16.14
N SER A 23 23.76 7.39 -17.21
CA SER A 23 24.16 7.93 -18.51
C SER A 23 22.98 8.64 -19.19
N PRO A 24 22.78 9.94 -18.98
CA PRO A 24 21.70 10.69 -19.62
C PRO A 24 21.84 10.79 -21.15
N ASN A 25 23.08 10.78 -21.68
CA ASN A 25 23.39 11.04 -23.08
C ASN A 25 24.25 9.95 -23.73
N GLY A 26 24.29 8.74 -23.20
CA GLY A 26 25.15 7.66 -23.70
C GLY A 26 26.62 7.73 -23.24
N GLY A 27 27.04 8.83 -22.63
CA GLY A 27 28.37 9.02 -22.03
C GLY A 27 28.37 8.75 -20.53
N SER A 28 29.54 8.49 -19.94
CA SER A 28 29.68 8.35 -18.49
C SER A 28 29.75 9.71 -17.82
N ILE A 29 28.96 9.94 -16.79
CA ILE A 29 29.03 11.14 -15.94
C ILE A 29 29.73 10.87 -14.61
N GLY A 30 30.45 9.74 -14.50
CA GLY A 30 31.22 9.37 -13.31
C GLY A 30 30.43 8.69 -12.21
N ILE A 31 29.16 8.33 -12.47
CA ILE A 31 28.32 7.61 -11.50
C ILE A 31 28.06 6.19 -11.99
N GLY A 32 28.43 5.21 -11.17
CA GLY A 32 28.19 3.79 -11.42
C GLY A 32 27.50 3.12 -10.23
N PHE A 33 26.83 2.03 -10.51
CA PHE A 33 26.10 1.22 -9.54
C PHE A 33 26.70 -0.18 -9.47
N SER A 34 26.84 -0.68 -8.25
CA SER A 34 27.24 -2.05 -7.99
C SER A 34 26.23 -2.71 -7.04
N MET A 35 25.94 -3.97 -7.27
CA MET A 35 25.18 -4.79 -6.34
C MET A 35 26.11 -5.28 -5.23
N ALA A 36 25.75 -5.07 -3.98
CA ALA A 36 26.57 -5.47 -2.84
C ALA A 36 26.83 -6.98 -2.82
N SER A 37 28.05 -7.40 -2.45
CA SER A 37 28.50 -8.80 -2.52
C SER A 37 27.61 -9.76 -1.72
N ASN A 38 27.10 -9.36 -0.57
CA ASN A 38 26.15 -10.16 0.24
C ASN A 38 24.81 -10.40 -0.46
N VAL A 39 24.35 -9.48 -1.29
CA VAL A 39 23.14 -9.64 -2.12
C VAL A 39 23.44 -10.59 -3.28
N VAL A 40 24.59 -10.39 -3.95
CA VAL A 40 25.05 -11.25 -5.06
C VAL A 40 25.18 -12.70 -4.60
N THR A 41 25.86 -12.94 -3.47
CA THR A 41 26.04 -14.30 -2.93
C THR A 41 24.70 -14.99 -2.72
N ARG A 42 23.74 -14.33 -2.11
CA ARG A 42 22.39 -14.89 -1.89
C ARG A 42 21.69 -15.26 -3.20
N VAL A 43 21.76 -14.38 -4.19
CA VAL A 43 21.16 -14.64 -5.52
C VAL A 43 21.86 -15.83 -6.21
N VAL A 44 23.18 -15.87 -6.17
CA VAL A 44 23.96 -16.96 -6.77
C VAL A 44 23.65 -18.30 -6.10
N ASP A 45 23.55 -18.33 -4.77
CA ASP A 45 23.19 -19.55 -4.04
C ASP A 45 21.79 -20.04 -4.42
N GLN A 46 20.80 -19.13 -4.54
CA GLN A 46 19.47 -19.50 -5.03
C GLN A 46 19.48 -20.04 -6.47
N LEU A 47 20.23 -19.39 -7.36
CA LEU A 47 20.37 -19.85 -8.75
C LEU A 47 21.05 -21.22 -8.84
N ARG A 48 22.04 -21.50 -7.99
CA ARG A 48 22.71 -22.82 -7.93
C ARG A 48 21.81 -23.92 -7.38
N GLU A 49 21.00 -23.58 -6.37
CA GLU A 49 20.13 -24.55 -5.69
C GLU A 49 18.83 -24.82 -6.47
N PHE A 50 18.22 -23.75 -6.99
CA PHE A 50 16.86 -23.80 -7.55
C PHE A 50 16.79 -23.48 -9.05
N GLY A 51 17.87 -23.01 -9.67
CA GLY A 51 17.86 -22.53 -11.06
C GLY A 51 17.14 -21.18 -11.26
N GLU A 52 16.62 -20.59 -10.21
CA GLU A 52 15.83 -19.35 -10.22
C GLU A 52 15.93 -18.61 -8.88
N THR A 53 15.58 -17.32 -8.87
CA THR A 53 15.46 -16.56 -7.63
C THR A 53 14.11 -16.82 -6.97
N ARG A 54 14.12 -16.89 -5.64
CA ARG A 54 12.92 -17.08 -4.81
C ARG A 54 12.85 -15.99 -3.77
N ARG A 55 11.87 -15.11 -3.88
CA ARG A 55 11.65 -14.01 -2.95
C ARG A 55 10.42 -14.28 -2.10
N GLY A 56 10.55 -14.00 -0.80
CA GLY A 56 9.40 -14.01 0.09
C GLY A 56 8.35 -13.01 -0.36
N TRP A 57 7.09 -13.36 -0.16
CA TRP A 57 5.95 -12.54 -0.48
C TRP A 57 4.93 -12.58 0.66
N LEU A 58 4.52 -11.40 1.13
CA LEU A 58 3.56 -11.26 2.21
C LEU A 58 2.12 -11.24 1.68
N GLY A 59 1.90 -10.64 0.52
CA GLY A 59 0.56 -10.54 -0.10
C GLY A 59 -0.25 -9.36 0.43
N VAL A 60 0.37 -8.19 0.53
CA VAL A 60 -0.29 -6.94 0.93
C VAL A 60 0.07 -5.82 -0.04
N ARG A 61 -0.85 -4.85 -0.22
CA ARG A 61 -0.52 -3.52 -0.74
C ARG A 61 -0.29 -2.60 0.44
N ILE A 62 0.69 -1.74 0.35
CA ILE A 62 1.14 -0.90 1.47
C ILE A 62 1.43 0.52 1.03
N GLN A 63 1.28 1.45 1.96
CA GLN A 63 1.75 2.84 1.83
C GLN A 63 2.51 3.27 3.07
N ASP A 64 3.33 4.33 2.94
CA ASP A 64 4.02 4.93 4.07
C ASP A 64 3.02 5.62 5.01
N VAL A 65 3.33 5.58 6.30
CA VAL A 65 2.56 6.28 7.33
C VAL A 65 3.01 7.74 7.35
N THR A 66 2.16 8.65 6.84
CA THR A 66 2.40 10.09 6.94
C THR A 66 2.05 10.62 8.35
N PRO A 67 2.54 11.82 8.74
CA PRO A 67 2.15 12.41 10.02
C PRO A 67 0.64 12.53 10.22
N ASP A 68 -0.10 12.92 9.18
CA ASP A 68 -1.57 13.05 9.22
C ASP A 68 -2.26 11.70 9.42
N VAL A 69 -1.74 10.65 8.78
CA VAL A 69 -2.23 9.27 8.95
C VAL A 69 -1.93 8.78 10.37
N ALA A 70 -0.72 9.06 10.88
CA ALA A 70 -0.35 8.69 12.24
C ALA A 70 -1.26 9.36 13.28
N GLU A 71 -1.57 10.65 13.11
CA GLU A 71 -2.50 11.40 13.97
C GLU A 71 -3.92 10.81 13.88
N ALA A 72 -4.43 10.56 12.68
CA ALA A 72 -5.77 9.99 12.47
C ALA A 72 -5.94 8.58 13.06
N MET A 73 -4.84 7.82 13.17
CA MET A 73 -4.82 6.45 13.70
C MET A 73 -4.34 6.36 15.16
N ASP A 74 -4.09 7.49 15.82
CA ASP A 74 -3.56 7.57 17.19
C ASP A 74 -2.24 6.79 17.37
N LEU A 75 -1.35 6.89 16.38
CA LEU A 75 -0.03 6.28 16.41
C LEU A 75 0.98 7.20 17.12
N ALA A 76 1.89 6.62 17.87
CA ALA A 76 2.93 7.38 18.57
C ALA A 76 3.96 8.05 17.64
N SER A 77 4.07 7.59 16.39
CA SER A 77 5.00 8.14 15.39
C SER A 77 4.54 7.81 13.97
N ALA A 78 4.97 8.63 13.00
CA ALA A 78 4.77 8.38 11.58
C ALA A 78 5.78 7.34 11.07
N ALA A 79 5.66 6.10 11.57
CA ALA A 79 6.52 4.97 11.20
C ALA A 79 5.69 3.71 10.98
N GLY A 80 6.22 2.79 10.18
CA GLY A 80 5.53 1.56 9.81
C GLY A 80 5.07 1.54 8.36
N ALA A 81 4.36 0.49 8.00
CA ALA A 81 3.75 0.32 6.68
C ALA A 81 2.24 0.08 6.84
N LEU A 82 1.43 1.02 6.37
CA LEU A 82 -0.03 0.91 6.39
C LEU A 82 -0.50 -0.01 5.27
N ILE A 83 -1.26 -1.05 5.61
CA ILE A 83 -1.85 -1.97 4.64
C ILE A 83 -3.07 -1.29 4.01
N THR A 84 -3.03 -1.08 2.70
CA THR A 84 -4.13 -0.50 1.92
C THR A 84 -5.05 -1.55 1.31
N ASP A 85 -4.53 -2.77 1.08
CA ASP A 85 -5.29 -3.87 0.53
C ASP A 85 -4.62 -5.22 0.87
N VAL A 86 -5.43 -6.27 1.00
CA VAL A 86 -4.97 -7.64 1.27
C VAL A 86 -5.58 -8.58 0.23
N PRO A 87 -4.95 -8.73 -0.95
CA PRO A 87 -5.34 -9.71 -1.95
C PRO A 87 -5.32 -11.13 -1.41
N GLU A 88 -5.84 -12.08 -2.18
CA GLU A 88 -5.72 -13.50 -1.83
C GLU A 88 -4.25 -13.91 -1.69
N GLY A 89 -3.96 -14.64 -0.61
CA GLY A 89 -2.61 -15.08 -0.32
C GLY A 89 -2.25 -15.08 1.16
N PRO A 90 -0.94 -15.18 1.47
CA PRO A 90 -0.43 -15.44 2.82
C PRO A 90 -0.93 -14.48 3.90
N ALA A 91 -1.03 -13.19 3.58
CA ALA A 91 -1.49 -12.17 4.53
C ALA A 91 -2.97 -12.35 4.87
N ARG A 92 -3.81 -12.58 3.85
CA ARG A 92 -5.25 -12.82 4.01
C ARG A 92 -5.50 -14.09 4.81
N ASP A 93 -4.81 -15.19 4.48
CA ASP A 93 -4.92 -16.48 5.18
C ASP A 93 -4.52 -16.37 6.66
N ALA A 94 -3.59 -15.48 6.97
CA ALA A 94 -3.13 -15.22 8.32
C ALA A 94 -4.03 -14.23 9.09
N GLY A 95 -4.96 -13.54 8.43
CA GLY A 95 -5.88 -12.58 9.05
C GLY A 95 -5.31 -11.16 9.19
N LEU A 96 -4.37 -10.77 8.32
CA LEU A 96 -4.04 -9.35 8.10
C LEU A 96 -5.20 -8.67 7.37
N LEU A 97 -5.43 -7.39 7.65
CA LEU A 97 -6.55 -6.60 7.11
C LEU A 97 -6.03 -5.28 6.54
N ALA A 98 -6.80 -4.71 5.61
CA ALA A 98 -6.62 -3.30 5.25
C ALA A 98 -6.82 -2.43 6.51
N GLY A 99 -6.06 -1.34 6.63
CA GLY A 99 -6.05 -0.50 7.82
C GLY A 99 -5.09 -0.96 8.93
N ASP A 100 -4.48 -2.14 8.86
CA ASP A 100 -3.38 -2.51 9.75
C ASP A 100 -2.13 -1.69 9.46
N VAL A 101 -1.43 -1.22 10.48
CA VAL A 101 -0.09 -0.67 10.33
C VAL A 101 0.94 -1.68 10.82
N ILE A 102 1.78 -2.17 9.91
CA ILE A 102 2.88 -3.10 10.26
C ILE A 102 3.97 -2.31 10.97
N LEU A 103 4.19 -2.61 12.24
CA LEU A 103 5.18 -1.97 13.11
C LEU A 103 6.49 -2.77 13.17
N SER A 104 6.41 -4.11 13.12
CA SER A 104 7.61 -4.94 13.04
C SER A 104 7.38 -6.22 12.24
N PHE A 105 8.45 -6.72 11.62
CA PHE A 105 8.47 -7.92 10.81
C PHE A 105 9.60 -8.82 11.28
N ASP A 106 9.27 -10.03 11.76
CA ASP A 106 10.19 -11.05 12.27
C ASP A 106 11.17 -10.52 13.35
N GLY A 107 10.70 -9.58 14.19
CA GLY A 107 11.47 -9.00 15.28
C GLY A 107 12.33 -7.80 14.87
N VAL A 108 12.21 -7.32 13.64
CA VAL A 108 12.89 -6.10 13.17
C VAL A 108 11.83 -5.02 12.95
N ASP A 109 12.06 -3.82 13.49
CA ASP A 109 11.14 -2.70 13.34
C ASP A 109 11.01 -2.28 11.87
N VAL A 110 9.82 -1.85 11.50
CA VAL A 110 9.48 -1.33 10.17
C VAL A 110 9.36 0.18 10.26
N GLU A 111 10.30 0.89 9.66
CA GLU A 111 10.28 2.35 9.62
C GLU A 111 9.42 2.88 8.45
N ASP A 112 9.51 2.20 7.29
CA ASP A 112 8.84 2.58 6.05
C ASP A 112 8.50 1.35 5.19
N THR A 113 7.77 1.57 4.11
CA THR A 113 7.39 0.53 3.15
C THR A 113 8.60 -0.11 2.47
N ARG A 114 9.65 0.66 2.18
CA ARG A 114 10.88 0.15 1.53
C ARG A 114 11.63 -0.80 2.45
N GLY A 115 11.67 -0.49 3.74
CA GLY A 115 12.22 -1.35 4.78
C GLY A 115 11.49 -2.68 4.83
N LEU A 116 10.16 -2.65 4.87
CA LEU A 116 9.34 -3.86 4.89
C LEU A 116 9.53 -4.70 3.62
N VAL A 117 9.44 -4.11 2.43
CA VAL A 117 9.63 -4.82 1.15
C VAL A 117 10.99 -5.52 1.11
N ARG A 118 12.04 -4.84 1.59
CA ARG A 118 13.39 -5.40 1.67
C ARG A 118 13.49 -6.56 2.66
N GLN A 119 12.88 -6.44 3.84
CA GLN A 119 12.87 -7.49 4.85
C GLN A 119 12.11 -8.73 4.34
N VAL A 120 10.91 -8.56 3.79
CA VAL A 120 10.09 -9.63 3.22
C VAL A 120 10.81 -10.33 2.07
N GLY A 121 11.33 -9.57 1.10
CA GLY A 121 12.03 -10.11 -0.06
C GLY A 121 13.34 -10.85 0.28
N ASN A 122 13.95 -10.52 1.42
CA ASN A 122 15.15 -11.19 1.93
C ASN A 122 14.85 -12.41 2.81
N THR A 123 13.58 -12.65 3.13
CA THR A 123 13.15 -13.78 3.96
C THR A 123 12.79 -14.97 3.07
N ALA A 124 13.16 -16.16 3.50
CA ALA A 124 12.93 -17.38 2.72
C ALA A 124 11.44 -17.65 2.52
N VAL A 125 11.08 -18.12 1.31
CA VAL A 125 9.75 -18.63 0.99
C VAL A 125 9.40 -19.79 1.93
N GLY A 126 8.16 -19.85 2.40
CA GLY A 126 7.69 -20.88 3.33
C GLY A 126 8.07 -20.63 4.80
N LYS A 127 8.91 -19.63 5.10
CA LYS A 127 9.20 -19.27 6.49
C LYS A 127 7.97 -18.63 7.15
N THR A 128 7.62 -19.12 8.34
CA THR A 128 6.63 -18.48 9.20
C THR A 128 7.29 -17.38 10.02
N VAL A 129 6.82 -16.16 9.87
CA VAL A 129 7.32 -14.95 10.53
C VAL A 129 6.28 -14.37 11.48
N ARG A 130 6.74 -13.55 12.43
CA ARG A 130 5.86 -12.76 13.31
C ARG A 130 5.73 -11.36 12.72
N VAL A 131 4.51 -10.94 12.45
CA VAL A 131 4.17 -9.59 12.02
C VAL A 131 3.44 -8.91 13.17
N VAL A 132 3.97 -7.81 13.67
CA VAL A 132 3.32 -7.01 14.71
C VAL A 132 2.62 -5.85 14.01
N VAL A 133 1.31 -5.73 14.23
CA VAL A 133 0.49 -4.67 13.63
C VAL A 133 -0.21 -3.85 14.70
N HIS A 134 -0.47 -2.58 14.38
CA HIS A 134 -1.44 -1.75 15.07
C HIS A 134 -2.79 -1.88 14.36
N ARG A 135 -3.84 -2.22 15.11
CA ARG A 135 -5.23 -2.39 14.65
C ARG A 135 -6.18 -1.98 15.75
N ASP A 136 -7.14 -1.09 15.47
CA ASP A 136 -8.18 -0.65 16.42
C ASP A 136 -7.59 -0.11 17.74
N GLY A 137 -6.55 0.73 17.67
CA GLY A 137 -5.88 1.28 18.84
C GLY A 137 -5.04 0.29 19.66
N ALA A 138 -4.87 -0.95 19.20
CA ALA A 138 -4.15 -2.01 19.92
C ALA A 138 -3.09 -2.69 19.06
N THR A 139 -2.02 -3.16 19.70
CA THR A 139 -0.99 -3.95 19.04
C THR A 139 -1.36 -5.43 19.02
N LYS A 140 -1.35 -6.04 17.82
CA LYS A 140 -1.63 -7.47 17.59
C LYS A 140 -0.43 -8.15 16.94
N THR A 141 -0.13 -9.40 17.33
CA THR A 141 0.93 -10.21 16.69
C THR A 141 0.29 -11.31 15.87
N ILE A 142 0.58 -11.31 14.56
CA ILE A 142 0.03 -12.25 13.59
C ILE A 142 1.19 -13.08 13.02
N ARG A 143 0.98 -14.40 12.89
CA ARG A 143 1.97 -15.30 12.27
C ARG A 143 1.60 -15.51 10.82
N VAL A 144 2.52 -15.22 9.92
CA VAL A 144 2.32 -15.36 8.48
C VAL A 144 3.38 -16.28 7.90
N THR A 145 2.96 -17.27 7.12
CA THR A 145 3.89 -18.10 6.35
C THR A 145 4.05 -17.47 4.96
N LEU A 146 5.27 -17.03 4.62
CA LEU A 146 5.51 -16.30 3.38
C LEU A 146 5.31 -17.17 2.15
N GLY A 147 4.59 -16.62 1.18
CA GLY A 147 4.46 -17.17 -0.16
C GLY A 147 5.66 -16.85 -1.05
N ARG A 148 5.55 -17.19 -2.32
CA ARG A 148 6.53 -16.89 -3.35
C ARG A 148 6.03 -15.77 -4.24
N ARG A 149 6.85 -14.71 -4.36
CA ARG A 149 6.49 -13.51 -5.13
C ARG A 149 6.26 -13.81 -6.61
N GLU A 150 7.12 -14.63 -7.21
CA GLU A 150 7.08 -14.97 -8.63
C GLU A 150 5.83 -15.78 -9.02
N GLU A 151 5.21 -16.48 -8.07
CA GLU A 151 3.94 -17.18 -8.27
C GLU A 151 2.77 -16.21 -8.23
N ALA A 152 2.79 -15.26 -7.31
CA ALA A 152 1.78 -14.22 -7.19
C ALA A 152 1.72 -13.30 -8.42
N GLU A 153 2.88 -12.91 -8.96
CA GLU A 153 2.97 -12.07 -10.17
C GLU A 153 2.43 -12.77 -11.44
N ARG A 154 2.37 -14.10 -11.45
CA ARG A 154 1.79 -14.90 -12.56
C ARG A 154 0.27 -15.06 -12.47
N ALA A 155 -0.32 -14.81 -11.31
CA ALA A 155 -1.73 -15.12 -10.99
C ALA A 155 -2.71 -13.99 -11.26
N VAL A 156 -2.33 -12.88 -11.92
CA VAL A 156 -3.22 -11.74 -12.18
C VAL A 156 -3.83 -11.82 -13.59
N PRO A 157 -5.08 -12.24 -13.75
CA PRO A 157 -5.89 -11.95 -14.94
C PRO A 157 -6.90 -10.85 -14.63
N ALA A 158 -7.08 -9.97 -15.63
CA ALA A 158 -8.18 -9.00 -15.66
C ALA A 158 -9.48 -9.67 -16.07
N ALA A 159 -10.60 -9.32 -15.49
CA ALA A 159 -11.93 -9.59 -16.08
C ALA A 159 -13.01 -8.63 -15.56
N MET A 160 -13.86 -8.27 -16.48
CA MET A 160 -14.97 -7.30 -16.51
C MET A 160 -16.33 -7.99 -16.33
N GLN A 161 -17.35 -7.31 -15.91
CA GLN A 161 -18.61 -6.85 -16.56
C GLN A 161 -19.78 -6.70 -15.57
N GLU A 162 -20.56 -5.85 -15.83
CA GLU A 162 -21.63 -4.86 -15.76
C GLU A 162 -23.02 -5.39 -15.36
N GLU A 163 -23.82 -4.56 -14.76
CA GLU A 163 -25.11 -3.87 -14.99
C GLU A 163 -25.89 -3.65 -13.67
N ASP A 164 -26.71 -2.70 -13.42
CA ASP A 164 -27.36 -1.47 -13.87
C ASP A 164 -28.06 -0.76 -12.65
N ALA A 165 -28.45 0.49 -12.76
CA ALA A 165 -28.62 1.47 -11.69
C ALA A 165 -30.04 1.79 -11.19
N PRO A 166 -30.18 2.52 -10.07
CA PRO A 166 -31.07 3.68 -10.01
C PRO A 166 -30.54 4.92 -9.28
N GLU A 167 -31.26 6.02 -9.47
CA GLU A 167 -31.03 7.45 -9.27
C GLU A 167 -30.25 7.94 -8.04
N ALA A 168 -29.42 8.97 -8.29
CA ALA A 168 -28.37 9.47 -7.44
C ALA A 168 -28.77 10.66 -6.54
N VAL A 169 -28.54 10.53 -5.25
CA VAL A 169 -28.48 11.64 -4.29
C VAL A 169 -27.03 12.11 -4.21
N GLN A 170 -26.78 13.40 -4.55
CA GLN A 170 -25.47 14.06 -4.43
C GLN A 170 -25.44 14.93 -3.18
N LYS A 171 -24.32 14.92 -2.44
CA LYS A 171 -24.11 15.76 -1.26
C LYS A 171 -22.68 16.25 -1.16
N GLU A 172 -22.50 17.53 -0.79
CA GLU A 172 -21.19 18.12 -0.52
C GLU A 172 -20.76 17.86 0.93
N MET A 173 -19.57 17.29 1.12
CA MET A 173 -18.93 17.04 2.41
C MET A 173 -17.40 17.07 2.30
N LEU A 174 -16.73 17.71 3.26
CA LEU A 174 -15.27 17.82 3.31
C LEU A 174 -14.63 18.41 2.04
N GLY A 175 -15.35 19.32 1.34
CA GLY A 175 -14.93 19.86 0.06
C GLY A 175 -15.03 18.89 -1.11
N LEU A 176 -15.82 17.83 -0.97
CA LEU A 176 -16.09 16.81 -1.97
C LEU A 176 -17.58 16.78 -2.30
N ASP A 177 -17.92 16.79 -3.59
CA ASP A 177 -19.24 16.41 -4.06
C ASP A 177 -19.28 14.89 -4.19
N LEU A 178 -20.08 14.24 -3.35
CA LEU A 178 -20.15 12.78 -3.25
C LEU A 178 -21.49 12.25 -3.75
N ARG A 179 -21.44 11.12 -4.40
CA ARG A 179 -22.59 10.35 -4.88
C ARG A 179 -22.40 8.87 -4.56
N VAL A 180 -23.48 8.18 -4.21
CA VAL A 180 -23.43 6.72 -4.03
C VAL A 180 -23.06 6.09 -5.38
N LEU A 181 -22.13 5.14 -5.36
CA LEU A 181 -21.71 4.38 -6.54
C LEU A 181 -22.91 3.52 -7.01
N ASP A 182 -23.44 3.87 -8.16
CA ASP A 182 -24.52 3.12 -8.82
C ASP A 182 -23.97 2.26 -9.96
N ASP A 183 -24.84 1.45 -10.58
CA ASP A 183 -24.43 0.48 -11.59
C ASP A 183 -23.95 1.16 -12.88
N GLU A 184 -24.53 2.32 -13.25
CA GLU A 184 -24.12 3.11 -14.42
C GLU A 184 -22.67 3.62 -14.23
N MET A 185 -22.37 4.13 -13.04
CA MET A 185 -21.01 4.58 -12.70
C MET A 185 -20.03 3.41 -12.63
N ARG A 186 -20.45 2.22 -12.11
CA ARG A 186 -19.60 1.03 -12.13
C ARG A 186 -19.22 0.67 -13.56
N ALA A 187 -20.19 0.70 -14.49
CA ALA A 187 -19.97 0.43 -15.89
C ALA A 187 -19.04 1.46 -16.55
N GLU A 188 -19.28 2.77 -16.32
CA GLU A 188 -18.45 3.84 -16.88
C GLU A 188 -17.01 3.81 -16.38
N MET A 189 -16.81 3.39 -15.12
CA MET A 189 -15.50 3.35 -14.46
C MET A 189 -14.80 2.00 -14.54
N ASP A 190 -15.39 1.02 -15.23
CA ASP A 190 -14.87 -0.36 -15.39
C ASP A 190 -14.58 -1.04 -14.03
N LEU A 191 -15.56 -0.95 -13.12
CA LEU A 191 -15.45 -1.47 -11.76
C LEU A 191 -16.14 -2.84 -11.64
N PRO A 192 -15.71 -3.70 -10.68
CA PRO A 192 -16.41 -4.94 -10.35
C PRO A 192 -17.87 -4.70 -9.93
N GLU A 193 -18.77 -5.66 -10.22
CA GLU A 193 -20.19 -5.58 -9.86
C GLU A 193 -20.43 -5.43 -8.34
N ASP A 194 -19.54 -5.99 -7.54
CA ASP A 194 -19.57 -5.91 -6.08
C ASP A 194 -18.87 -4.67 -5.51
N ALA A 195 -18.42 -3.74 -6.36
CA ALA A 195 -17.83 -2.49 -5.91
C ALA A 195 -18.89 -1.62 -5.23
N GLU A 196 -18.60 -1.18 -4.02
CA GLU A 196 -19.46 -0.32 -3.23
C GLU A 196 -18.68 0.87 -2.70
N GLY A 197 -19.35 1.99 -2.46
CA GLY A 197 -18.75 3.18 -1.92
C GLY A 197 -19.39 4.48 -2.41
N LEU A 198 -18.70 5.59 -2.16
CA LEU A 198 -19.10 6.92 -2.59
C LEU A 198 -18.13 7.42 -3.68
N VAL A 199 -18.66 7.80 -4.83
CA VAL A 199 -17.87 8.38 -5.91
C VAL A 199 -17.70 9.89 -5.66
N VAL A 200 -16.50 10.37 -5.81
CA VAL A 200 -16.17 11.79 -5.85
C VAL A 200 -16.53 12.32 -7.24
N VAL A 201 -17.61 13.09 -7.33
CA VAL A 201 -18.07 13.69 -8.59
C VAL A 201 -17.27 14.95 -8.90
N ASN A 202 -16.99 15.76 -7.85
CA ASN A 202 -16.21 16.97 -7.95
C ASN A 202 -15.44 17.23 -6.64
N VAL A 203 -14.37 18.02 -6.72
CA VAL A 203 -13.55 18.43 -5.57
C VAL A 203 -13.39 19.95 -5.64
N ASP A 204 -13.69 20.63 -4.56
CA ASP A 204 -13.40 22.07 -4.45
C ASP A 204 -11.86 22.27 -4.48
N GLU A 205 -11.38 23.02 -5.47
CA GLU A 205 -9.94 23.29 -5.66
C GLU A 205 -9.31 24.08 -4.49
N ALA A 206 -10.13 24.75 -3.67
CA ALA A 206 -9.67 25.45 -2.48
C ALA A 206 -9.69 24.57 -1.20
N SER A 207 -10.17 23.32 -1.30
CA SER A 207 -10.30 22.41 -0.17
C SER A 207 -9.02 21.66 0.17
N GLU A 208 -8.91 21.24 1.43
CA GLU A 208 -7.85 20.31 1.88
C GLU A 208 -7.89 18.97 1.10
N ALA A 209 -9.07 18.52 0.70
CA ALA A 209 -9.24 17.32 -0.12
C ALA A 209 -8.50 17.44 -1.45
N PHE A 210 -8.56 18.59 -2.10
CA PHE A 210 -7.83 18.85 -3.34
C PHE A 210 -6.31 18.89 -3.11
N GLU A 211 -5.84 19.55 -2.04
CA GLU A 211 -4.42 19.63 -1.67
C GLU A 211 -3.85 18.24 -1.37
N LYS A 212 -4.63 17.37 -0.71
CA LYS A 212 -4.28 15.96 -0.44
C LYS A 212 -4.48 15.04 -1.64
N GLY A 213 -4.78 15.61 -2.80
CA GLY A 213 -4.76 14.93 -4.08
C GLY A 213 -6.02 14.11 -4.39
N LEU A 214 -7.15 14.36 -3.73
CA LEU A 214 -8.44 13.81 -4.16
C LEU A 214 -8.88 14.47 -5.47
N ARG A 215 -9.54 13.70 -6.33
CA ARG A 215 -10.00 14.16 -7.65
C ARG A 215 -11.34 13.50 -7.98
N ALA A 216 -12.07 14.09 -8.92
CA ALA A 216 -13.24 13.45 -9.52
C ALA A 216 -12.87 12.06 -10.06
N GLY A 217 -13.75 11.10 -9.87
CA GLY A 217 -13.53 9.69 -10.22
C GLY A 217 -12.85 8.86 -9.10
N ASP A 218 -12.46 9.45 -7.98
CA ASP A 218 -12.05 8.69 -6.80
C ASP A 218 -13.27 8.04 -6.15
N ILE A 219 -13.06 6.86 -5.53
CA ILE A 219 -14.12 6.14 -4.81
C ILE A 219 -13.72 6.01 -3.35
N LEU A 220 -14.54 6.51 -2.44
CA LEU A 220 -14.39 6.32 -1.00
C LEU A 220 -15.06 5.01 -0.59
N THR A 221 -14.30 4.07 -0.07
CA THR A 221 -14.80 2.74 0.33
C THR A 221 -14.84 2.54 1.84
N GLU A 222 -14.02 3.30 2.60
CA GLU A 222 -14.03 3.26 4.05
C GLU A 222 -13.81 4.67 4.63
N ALA A 223 -14.38 4.90 5.82
CA ALA A 223 -14.13 6.07 6.63
C ALA A 223 -13.92 5.63 8.09
N GLY A 224 -12.84 6.12 8.73
CA GLY A 224 -12.47 5.70 10.08
C GLY A 224 -12.27 4.18 10.20
N GLN A 225 -11.70 3.54 9.16
CA GLN A 225 -11.48 2.08 9.06
C GLN A 225 -12.78 1.25 9.07
N GLN A 226 -13.91 1.84 8.74
CA GLN A 226 -15.18 1.14 8.57
C GLN A 226 -15.74 1.36 7.18
N LYS A 227 -16.29 0.31 6.58
CA LYS A 227 -16.89 0.34 5.25
C LYS A 227 -18.01 1.37 5.19
N ILE A 228 -18.06 2.13 4.10
CA ILE A 228 -19.13 3.08 3.80
C ILE A 228 -19.75 2.72 2.45
N THR A 229 -21.08 2.71 2.39
CA THR A 229 -21.86 2.40 1.18
C THR A 229 -22.89 3.48 0.87
N ALA A 230 -23.17 4.33 1.85
CA ALA A 230 -24.12 5.43 1.74
C ALA A 230 -23.54 6.72 2.29
N LEU A 231 -24.08 7.87 1.86
CA LEU A 231 -23.68 9.18 2.37
C LEU A 231 -23.89 9.29 3.90
N ALA A 232 -24.96 8.68 4.41
CA ALA A 232 -25.23 8.64 5.84
C ALA A 232 -24.16 7.88 6.65
N ASP A 233 -23.51 6.86 6.04
CA ASP A 233 -22.42 6.15 6.70
C ASP A 233 -21.22 7.08 6.92
N LEU A 234 -20.85 7.86 5.90
CA LEU A 234 -19.77 8.84 6.00
C LEU A 234 -20.07 9.92 7.05
N GLU A 235 -21.30 10.44 7.05
CA GLU A 235 -21.73 11.43 8.06
C GLU A 235 -21.58 10.88 9.47
N ALA A 236 -22.09 9.67 9.71
CA ALA A 236 -21.98 9.02 11.01
C ALA A 236 -20.53 8.82 11.44
N ARG A 237 -19.62 8.45 10.51
CA ARG A 237 -18.19 8.30 10.83
C ARG A 237 -17.51 9.63 11.15
N ILE A 238 -17.88 10.70 10.45
CA ILE A 238 -17.39 12.06 10.75
C ILE A 238 -17.86 12.50 12.15
N GLU A 239 -19.13 12.26 12.48
CA GLU A 239 -19.69 12.60 13.78
C GLU A 239 -19.04 11.78 14.91
N ASP A 240 -18.89 10.47 14.74
CA ASP A 240 -18.17 9.61 15.68
C ASP A 240 -16.72 10.09 15.92
N ALA A 241 -16.04 10.53 14.86
CA ALA A 241 -14.67 11.05 14.97
C ALA A 241 -14.63 12.39 15.75
N ARG A 242 -15.59 13.30 15.50
CA ARG A 242 -15.75 14.56 16.25
C ARG A 242 -16.07 14.31 17.72
N ASP A 243 -16.98 13.40 18.01
CA ASP A 243 -17.36 13.01 19.38
C ASP A 243 -16.19 12.38 20.14
N ALA A 244 -15.32 11.65 19.43
CA ALA A 244 -14.08 11.13 19.97
C ALA A 244 -12.96 12.17 20.12
N GLY A 245 -13.21 13.44 19.77
CA GLY A 245 -12.24 14.54 19.84
C GLY A 245 -11.15 14.48 18.78
N ARG A 246 -11.35 13.74 17.70
CA ARG A 246 -10.42 13.67 16.57
C ARG A 246 -10.57 14.91 15.70
N ARG A 247 -9.47 15.36 15.10
CA ARG A 247 -9.42 16.53 14.20
C ARG A 247 -9.44 16.13 12.73
N SER A 248 -9.24 14.86 12.45
CA SER A 248 -9.23 14.31 11.10
C SER A 248 -9.89 12.94 11.05
N ILE A 249 -10.35 12.56 9.85
CA ILE A 249 -10.88 11.23 9.54
C ILE A 249 -10.03 10.57 8.46
N LEU A 250 -9.75 9.27 8.65
CA LEU A 250 -9.03 8.47 7.68
C LEU A 250 -10.00 7.88 6.66
N LEU A 251 -9.79 8.16 5.38
CA LEU A 251 -10.59 7.65 4.27
C LEU A 251 -9.77 6.67 3.44
N LEU A 252 -10.33 5.51 3.11
CA LEU A 252 -9.78 4.62 2.09
C LEU A 252 -10.35 5.03 0.74
N VAL A 253 -9.48 5.48 -0.13
CA VAL A 253 -9.79 6.01 -1.46
C VAL A 253 -9.25 5.05 -2.52
N ARG A 254 -10.04 4.74 -3.53
CA ARG A 254 -9.60 3.96 -4.70
C ARG A 254 -9.62 4.84 -5.95
N ARG A 255 -8.53 4.79 -6.73
CA ARG A 255 -8.44 5.43 -8.06
C ARG A 255 -7.98 4.38 -9.07
N ALA A 256 -8.80 4.13 -10.09
CA ALA A 256 -8.53 3.07 -11.08
C ALA A 256 -8.15 1.73 -10.42
N GLY A 257 -8.83 1.38 -9.32
CA GLY A 257 -8.59 0.16 -8.55
C GLY A 257 -7.43 0.23 -7.54
N ASP A 258 -6.57 1.24 -7.57
CA ASP A 258 -5.46 1.38 -6.63
C ASP A 258 -5.91 2.06 -5.32
N PRO A 259 -5.83 1.36 -4.18
CA PRO A 259 -6.22 1.89 -2.89
C PRO A 259 -5.14 2.75 -2.24
N ARG A 260 -5.56 3.82 -1.57
CA ARG A 260 -4.72 4.63 -0.70
C ARG A 260 -5.52 5.21 0.47
N PHE A 261 -4.90 5.39 1.60
CA PHE A 261 -5.51 6.12 2.70
C PHE A 261 -5.17 7.61 2.62
N VAL A 262 -6.17 8.44 2.90
CA VAL A 262 -6.07 9.90 2.99
C VAL A 262 -6.73 10.34 4.29
N ALA A 263 -6.01 11.09 5.12
CA ALA A 263 -6.60 11.73 6.30
C ALA A 263 -7.08 13.14 5.92
N LEU A 264 -8.37 13.44 6.15
CA LEU A 264 -8.95 14.77 5.94
C LEU A 264 -9.36 15.39 7.27
N GLY A 265 -9.12 16.69 7.43
CA GLY A 265 -9.63 17.46 8.55
C GLY A 265 -11.16 17.44 8.58
N ILE A 266 -11.74 17.35 9.79
CA ILE A 266 -13.18 17.37 10.02
C ILE A 266 -13.63 18.58 10.84
N ASP A 267 -12.69 19.46 11.18
CA ASP A 267 -12.98 20.76 11.78
C ASP A 267 -13.52 21.70 10.68
N ASP A 268 -14.68 22.31 10.91
CA ASP A 268 -15.24 23.40 10.09
C ASP A 268 -14.54 24.72 10.42
#